data_edbc96b286f425afcec30435487d6a76
#
_entry.id   edbc96b286f425afcec30435487d6a76
#
_cell.length_a   1.000
_cell.length_b   1.000
_cell.length_c   1.000
_cell.angle_alpha   90.00
_cell.angle_beta   90.00
_cell.angle_gamma   90.00
#
_symmetry.space_group_name_H-M   'P 1'
#
loop_
_entity.id
_entity.type
_entity.pdbx_description
1 polymer ?
#
loop_
_entity_poly.entity_id
_entity_poly.type
_entity_poly.pdbx_seq_one_letter_code
_entity_poly.pdbx_strand_id
1 'polypeptide(L)'
;MRTTVSNIAGGDAGSQNPIPVEVSPVAWAPKIPLPLAEWIRYGARFGVVGRACGWWVGDWINYGNAAYGEKYSRAARITRHDIQTLMNMAYVASRFEISRRRENLSWSHHAELAALPPEAQDRWLDRIERHALTVKDLRLELRRDRSARHKADPAQDAAPQFALPLDTAADGHQVECPKCGYVYGA
;
A
#
# COMPACT_ATOMS: atom_id res chain seq x y z
N MET A 1 -8.09 22.96 2.70
CA MET A 1 -6.84 23.76 2.59
C MET A 1 -5.74 22.81 2.13
N ARG A 2 -5.23 23.02 0.90
CA ARG A 2 -4.11 22.23 0.36
C ARG A 2 -2.81 22.80 0.92
N THR A 3 -2.21 22.10 1.88
CA THR A 3 -0.88 22.49 2.37
C THR A 3 0.15 21.89 1.43
N THR A 4 0.70 22.71 0.57
CA THR A 4 1.86 22.37 -0.25
C THR A 4 3.07 22.38 0.68
N VAL A 5 3.54 21.22 1.11
CA VAL A 5 4.80 21.11 1.84
C VAL A 5 5.93 21.28 0.82
N SER A 6 6.28 22.53 0.57
CA SER A 6 7.52 22.90 -0.12
C SER A 6 8.68 22.63 0.82
N ASN A 7 9.67 21.91 0.30
CA ASN A 7 11.04 21.91 0.80
C ASN A 7 11.37 20.99 1.98
N ILE A 8 11.63 19.70 1.68
CA ILE A 8 12.63 18.94 2.45
C ILE A 8 13.96 19.09 1.67
N ALA A 9 14.54 20.28 1.69
CA ALA A 9 15.86 20.55 1.18
C ALA A 9 16.85 20.52 2.32
N GLY A 10 17.60 19.43 2.40
CA GLY A 10 18.84 19.28 3.19
C GLY A 10 19.98 18.89 2.25
N GLY A 11 20.81 19.84 1.90
CA GLY A 11 22.13 19.91 1.31
C GLY A 11 22.68 18.69 0.56
N ASP A 12 22.74 18.80 -0.78
CA ASP A 12 24.00 18.62 -1.51
C ASP A 12 23.94 19.35 -2.85
N ALA A 13 25.04 20.03 -3.19
CA ALA A 13 25.15 20.98 -4.28
C ALA A 13 25.30 20.26 -5.63
N GLY A 14 24.18 20.07 -6.30
CA GLY A 14 24.08 19.71 -7.70
C GLY A 14 22.79 20.34 -8.22
N SER A 15 22.91 21.41 -8.98
CA SER A 15 21.81 22.15 -9.61
C SER A 15 20.91 21.23 -10.44
N GLN A 16 19.89 20.67 -9.80
CA GLN A 16 18.77 20.05 -10.49
C GLN A 16 17.49 20.63 -9.88
N ASN A 17 16.71 21.29 -10.73
CA ASN A 17 15.35 21.71 -10.36
C ASN A 17 14.63 20.53 -9.73
N PRO A 18 14.03 20.70 -8.54
CA PRO A 18 13.33 19.59 -7.89
C PRO A 18 12.23 19.08 -8.81
N ILE A 19 12.27 17.80 -9.12
CA ILE A 19 11.23 17.16 -9.94
C ILE A 19 9.89 17.35 -9.20
N PRO A 20 8.85 17.88 -9.87
CA PRO A 20 7.59 18.16 -9.22
C PRO A 20 6.90 16.86 -8.83
N VAL A 21 6.85 16.57 -7.54
CA VAL A 21 6.12 15.46 -6.97
C VAL A 21 5.01 16.03 -6.09
N GLU A 22 3.79 15.57 -6.31
CA GLU A 22 2.68 15.88 -5.43
C GLU A 22 2.69 14.91 -4.25
N VAL A 23 2.76 15.47 -3.04
CA VAL A 23 2.72 14.70 -1.79
C VAL A 23 1.54 15.18 -0.97
N SER A 24 0.68 14.25 -0.57
CA SER A 24 -0.45 14.48 0.33
C SER A 24 -0.43 13.45 1.46
N PRO A 25 -1.26 13.57 2.50
CA PRO A 25 -1.37 12.55 3.54
C PRO A 25 -1.72 11.15 3.02
N VAL A 26 -2.32 11.07 1.84
CA VAL A 26 -2.83 9.80 1.26
C VAL A 26 -2.19 9.40 -0.06
N ALA A 27 -1.28 10.22 -0.62
CA ALA A 27 -0.68 9.92 -1.93
C ALA A 27 0.73 10.49 -2.12
N TRP A 28 1.50 9.80 -2.93
CA TRP A 28 2.73 10.26 -3.54
C TRP A 28 2.63 10.05 -5.06
N ALA A 29 2.65 11.13 -5.84
CA ALA A 29 2.44 11.09 -7.28
C ALA A 29 3.43 11.99 -8.03
N PRO A 30 4.35 11.43 -8.83
CA PRO A 30 5.20 12.24 -9.69
C PRO A 30 4.37 12.82 -10.85
N LYS A 31 4.54 14.12 -11.12
CA LYS A 31 3.83 14.82 -12.23
C LYS A 31 4.49 14.58 -13.59
N ILE A 32 5.71 14.11 -13.60
CA ILE A 32 6.47 13.74 -14.80
C ILE A 32 7.19 12.41 -14.55
N PRO A 33 7.57 11.65 -15.59
CA PRO A 33 8.36 10.44 -15.45
C PRO A 33 9.65 10.69 -14.68
N LEU A 34 9.92 9.87 -13.66
CA LEU A 34 11.12 9.98 -12.83
C LEU A 34 12.27 9.14 -13.43
N PRO A 35 13.49 9.67 -13.48
CA PRO A 35 14.69 8.85 -13.65
C PRO A 35 14.86 7.86 -12.49
N LEU A 36 15.43 6.69 -12.76
CA LEU A 36 15.66 5.65 -11.75
C LEU A 36 16.41 6.15 -10.51
N ALA A 37 17.41 7.00 -10.69
CA ALA A 37 18.20 7.58 -9.60
C ALA A 37 17.33 8.41 -8.63
N GLU A 38 16.40 9.21 -9.16
CA GLU A 38 15.46 10.00 -8.36
C GLU A 38 14.47 9.09 -7.61
N TRP A 39 13.93 8.08 -8.28
CA TRP A 39 13.06 7.10 -7.63
C TRP A 39 13.76 6.42 -6.44
N ILE A 40 15.02 6.00 -6.60
CA ILE A 40 15.83 5.42 -5.51
C ILE A 40 15.99 6.42 -4.36
N ARG A 41 16.28 7.70 -4.66
CA ARG A 41 16.46 8.75 -3.65
C ARG A 41 15.20 9.01 -2.84
N TYR A 42 14.02 9.03 -3.48
CA TYR A 42 12.73 9.11 -2.75
C TYR A 42 12.51 7.91 -1.85
N GLY A 43 12.78 6.70 -2.33
CA GLY A 43 12.65 5.47 -1.53
C GLY A 43 13.51 5.45 -0.28
N ALA A 44 14.75 5.91 -0.36
CA ALA A 44 15.63 6.03 0.80
C ALA A 44 15.06 6.99 1.86
N ARG A 45 14.48 8.13 1.44
CA ARG A 45 13.82 9.08 2.35
C ARG A 45 12.56 8.48 2.98
N PHE A 46 11.75 7.76 2.20
CA PHE A 46 10.55 7.09 2.72
C PHE A 46 10.88 6.00 3.73
N GLY A 47 12.00 5.32 3.61
CA GLY A 47 12.47 4.36 4.60
C GLY A 47 12.67 4.98 5.98
N VAL A 48 13.12 6.23 6.05
CA VAL A 48 13.30 6.97 7.30
C VAL A 48 11.96 7.45 7.87
N VAL A 49 11.08 7.99 7.02
CA VAL A 49 9.77 8.56 7.42
C VAL A 49 8.69 7.47 7.47
N GLY A 50 8.89 6.40 6.74
CA GLY A 50 7.85 5.51 6.22
C GLY A 50 7.25 4.50 7.17
N ARG A 51 7.65 4.46 8.45
CA ARG A 51 6.85 3.69 9.42
C ARG A 51 5.47 4.29 9.65
N ALA A 52 5.25 5.54 9.23
CA ALA A 52 3.98 6.25 9.36
C ALA A 52 3.19 6.37 8.05
N CYS A 53 3.77 6.09 6.89
CA CYS A 53 3.17 6.44 5.60
C CYS A 53 3.07 5.26 4.62
N GLY A 54 2.23 4.27 4.95
CA GLY A 54 1.97 3.11 4.08
C GLY A 54 1.53 3.48 2.66
N TRP A 55 0.84 4.60 2.47
CA TRP A 55 0.42 5.11 1.16
C TRP A 55 1.60 5.49 0.28
N TRP A 56 2.52 6.31 0.79
CA TRP A 56 3.66 6.80 0.01
C TRP A 56 4.60 5.68 -0.41
N VAL A 57 4.86 4.75 0.51
CA VAL A 57 5.69 3.59 0.20
C VAL A 57 4.99 2.68 -0.83
N GLY A 58 3.69 2.44 -0.67
CA GLY A 58 2.91 1.64 -1.60
C GLY A 58 2.85 2.24 -3.00
N ASP A 59 2.57 3.54 -3.12
CA ASP A 59 2.53 4.26 -4.40
C ASP A 59 3.91 4.28 -5.06
N TRP A 60 4.97 4.52 -4.28
CA TRP A 60 6.35 4.51 -4.77
C TRP A 60 6.78 3.14 -5.33
N ILE A 61 6.39 2.06 -4.67
CA ILE A 61 6.65 0.70 -5.16
C ILE A 61 5.87 0.42 -6.44
N ASN A 62 4.57 0.72 -6.46
CA ASN A 62 3.74 0.49 -7.64
C ASN A 62 4.28 1.26 -8.85
N TYR A 63 4.74 2.50 -8.66
CA TYR A 63 5.41 3.26 -9.70
C TYR A 63 6.70 2.57 -10.17
N GLY A 64 7.57 2.14 -9.26
CA GLY A 64 8.83 1.48 -9.59
C GLY A 64 8.62 0.16 -10.33
N ASN A 65 7.61 -0.62 -9.95
CA ASN A 65 7.24 -1.85 -10.65
C ASN A 65 6.78 -1.56 -12.09
N ALA A 66 5.94 -0.55 -12.27
CA ALA A 66 5.40 -0.20 -13.58
C ALA A 66 6.46 0.44 -14.50
N ALA A 67 7.29 1.35 -13.98
CA ALA A 67 8.24 2.13 -14.78
C ALA A 67 9.56 1.39 -15.06
N TYR A 68 10.02 0.54 -14.14
CA TYR A 68 11.37 -0.06 -14.21
C TYR A 68 11.35 -1.60 -14.10
N GLY A 69 10.21 -2.24 -13.88
CA GLY A 69 10.14 -3.65 -13.54
C GLY A 69 10.91 -3.97 -12.25
N GLU A 70 11.03 -2.98 -11.33
CA GLU A 70 11.82 -3.13 -10.12
C GLU A 70 11.19 -4.10 -9.15
N LYS A 71 12.05 -4.89 -8.54
CA LYS A 71 11.64 -5.96 -7.64
C LYS A 71 11.67 -5.49 -6.18
N TYR A 72 10.81 -6.08 -5.36
CA TYR A 72 10.70 -5.80 -3.92
C TYR A 72 12.04 -5.93 -3.18
N SER A 73 12.96 -6.78 -3.62
CA SER A 73 14.29 -6.95 -3.01
C SER A 73 15.13 -5.67 -3.03
N ARG A 74 15.06 -4.87 -4.09
CA ARG A 74 15.72 -3.56 -4.14
C ARG A 74 15.02 -2.57 -3.20
N ALA A 75 13.69 -2.53 -3.25
CA ALA A 75 12.88 -1.68 -2.38
C ALA A 75 13.13 -2.00 -0.90
N ALA A 76 13.24 -3.26 -0.51
CA ALA A 76 13.53 -3.69 0.86
C ALA A 76 14.89 -3.18 1.35
N ARG A 77 15.93 -3.25 0.51
CA ARG A 77 17.26 -2.70 0.85
C ARG A 77 17.25 -1.18 1.05
N ILE A 78 16.47 -0.46 0.24
CA ILE A 78 16.39 1.01 0.28
C ILE A 78 15.59 1.48 1.50
N THR A 79 14.41 0.89 1.72
CA THR A 79 13.45 1.35 2.74
C THR A 79 13.68 0.73 4.12
N ARG A 80 14.45 -0.36 4.20
CA ARG A 80 14.65 -1.17 5.41
C ARG A 80 13.37 -1.83 5.93
N HIS A 81 12.36 -1.97 5.08
CA HIS A 81 11.18 -2.79 5.34
C HIS A 81 11.40 -4.22 4.83
N ASP A 82 10.76 -5.19 5.44
CA ASP A 82 10.69 -6.55 4.91
C ASP A 82 9.81 -6.60 3.64
N ILE A 83 10.06 -7.59 2.79
CA ILE A 83 9.40 -7.74 1.50
C ILE A 83 7.88 -7.88 1.66
N GLN A 84 7.42 -8.65 2.67
CA GLN A 84 6.00 -8.88 2.90
C GLN A 84 5.27 -7.59 3.26
N THR A 85 5.88 -6.75 4.11
CA THR A 85 5.37 -5.43 4.45
C THR A 85 5.24 -4.55 3.21
N LEU A 86 6.26 -4.54 2.34
CA LEU A 86 6.23 -3.76 1.09
C LEU A 86 5.16 -4.27 0.12
N MET A 87 5.01 -5.58 -0.03
CA MET A 87 3.96 -6.19 -0.85
C MET A 87 2.56 -5.78 -0.35
N ASN A 88 2.35 -5.80 0.97
CA ASN A 88 1.10 -5.37 1.56
C ASN A 88 0.82 -3.88 1.32
N MET A 89 1.83 -3.00 1.49
CA MET A 89 1.69 -1.57 1.21
C MET A 89 1.36 -1.30 -0.25
N ALA A 90 2.06 -1.95 -1.18
CA ALA A 90 1.81 -1.83 -2.62
C ALA A 90 0.41 -2.35 -2.98
N TYR A 91 0.00 -3.49 -2.40
CA TYR A 91 -1.32 -4.05 -2.60
C TYR A 91 -2.42 -3.10 -2.16
N VAL A 92 -2.37 -2.60 -0.92
CA VAL A 92 -3.38 -1.67 -0.42
C VAL A 92 -3.44 -0.40 -1.28
N ALA A 93 -2.29 0.18 -1.63
CA ALA A 93 -2.23 1.37 -2.48
C ALA A 93 -2.85 1.12 -3.87
N SER A 94 -2.67 -0.07 -4.46
CA SER A 94 -3.27 -0.43 -5.75
C SER A 94 -4.79 -0.65 -5.69
N ARG A 95 -5.35 -0.89 -4.50
CA ARG A 95 -6.79 -1.16 -4.32
C ARG A 95 -7.64 0.09 -4.15
N PHE A 96 -7.02 1.24 -3.88
CA PHE A 96 -7.70 2.51 -3.69
C PHE A 96 -7.11 3.56 -4.62
N GLU A 97 -7.92 4.06 -5.53
CA GLU A 97 -7.58 5.28 -6.27
C GLU A 97 -7.35 6.44 -5.30
N ILE A 98 -6.47 7.37 -5.64
CA ILE A 98 -6.10 8.49 -4.76
C ILE A 98 -7.34 9.29 -4.30
N SER A 99 -8.30 9.48 -5.22
CA SER A 99 -9.56 10.18 -4.96
C SER A 99 -10.47 9.51 -3.93
N ARG A 100 -10.30 8.19 -3.73
CA ARG A 100 -11.12 7.38 -2.81
C ARG A 100 -10.48 7.21 -1.43
N ARG A 101 -9.25 7.67 -1.25
CA ARG A 101 -8.54 7.61 0.03
C ARG A 101 -9.04 8.71 0.94
N ARG A 102 -9.45 8.36 2.16
CA ARG A 102 -9.99 9.29 3.16
C ARG A 102 -8.85 9.81 4.05
N GLU A 103 -8.56 11.11 4.01
CA GLU A 103 -7.46 11.73 4.77
C GLU A 103 -7.64 11.66 6.28
N ASN A 104 -8.90 11.65 6.75
CA ASN A 104 -9.28 11.54 8.15
C ASN A 104 -9.23 10.10 8.69
N LEU A 105 -9.04 9.10 7.83
CA LEU A 105 -8.91 7.69 8.22
C LEU A 105 -7.46 7.22 8.10
N SER A 106 -7.04 6.38 9.04
CA SER A 106 -5.69 5.82 8.97
C SER A 106 -5.54 4.84 7.80
N TRP A 107 -4.30 4.66 7.32
CA TRP A 107 -3.98 3.62 6.35
C TRP A 107 -4.47 2.23 6.78
N SER A 108 -4.44 1.94 8.08
CA SER A 108 -4.91 0.66 8.62
C SER A 108 -6.40 0.40 8.42
N HIS A 109 -7.25 1.43 8.42
CA HIS A 109 -8.67 1.26 8.08
C HIS A 109 -8.83 0.80 6.63
N HIS A 110 -8.11 1.43 5.70
CA HIS A 110 -8.14 1.04 4.29
C HIS A 110 -7.54 -0.36 4.07
N ALA A 111 -6.48 -0.71 4.79
CA ALA A 111 -5.86 -2.03 4.68
C ALA A 111 -6.83 -3.17 5.02
N GLU A 112 -7.69 -2.99 6.04
CA GLU A 112 -8.73 -3.98 6.38
C GLU A 112 -9.78 -4.15 5.27
N LEU A 113 -9.98 -3.13 4.44
CA LEU A 113 -10.99 -3.11 3.37
C LEU A 113 -10.41 -3.47 1.99
N ALA A 114 -9.09 -3.56 1.84
CA ALA A 114 -8.43 -3.65 0.55
C ALA A 114 -8.86 -4.87 -0.30
N ALA A 115 -9.26 -5.97 0.34
CA ALA A 115 -9.74 -7.17 -0.33
C ALA A 115 -11.18 -7.06 -0.84
N LEU A 116 -11.95 -6.06 -0.38
CA LEU A 116 -13.35 -5.89 -0.77
C LEU A 116 -13.47 -5.25 -2.17
N PRO A 117 -14.62 -5.45 -2.86
CA PRO A 117 -14.95 -4.70 -4.07
C PRO A 117 -15.06 -3.19 -3.78
N PRO A 118 -14.82 -2.31 -4.79
CA PRO A 118 -14.82 -0.85 -4.61
C PRO A 118 -16.08 -0.30 -3.93
N GLU A 119 -17.25 -0.76 -4.32
CA GLU A 119 -18.53 -0.30 -3.76
C GLU A 119 -18.69 -0.70 -2.28
N ALA A 120 -18.16 -1.86 -1.91
CA ALA A 120 -18.17 -2.29 -0.51
C ALA A 120 -17.13 -1.51 0.31
N GLN A 121 -15.96 -1.22 -0.27
CA GLN A 121 -14.97 -0.35 0.35
C GLN A 121 -15.56 1.01 0.70
N ASP A 122 -16.24 1.67 -0.25
CA ASP A 122 -16.83 2.99 -0.06
C ASP A 122 -17.91 2.98 1.03
N ARG A 123 -18.82 1.99 1.02
CA ARG A 123 -19.83 1.83 2.07
C ARG A 123 -19.21 1.69 3.46
N TRP A 124 -18.11 0.92 3.57
CA TRP A 124 -17.43 0.74 4.84
C TRP A 124 -16.66 1.98 5.27
N LEU A 125 -15.99 2.69 4.37
CA LEU A 125 -15.32 3.96 4.65
C LEU A 125 -16.32 5.00 5.19
N ASP A 126 -17.47 5.17 4.53
CA ASP A 126 -18.54 6.07 4.97
C ASP A 126 -19.09 5.65 6.35
N ARG A 127 -19.19 4.35 6.62
CA ARG A 127 -19.64 3.85 7.92
C ARG A 127 -18.63 4.14 9.03
N ILE A 128 -17.32 3.95 8.74
CA ILE A 128 -16.25 4.26 9.69
C ILE A 128 -16.27 5.75 10.05
N GLU A 129 -16.44 6.64 9.07
CA GLU A 129 -16.50 8.08 9.30
C GLU A 129 -17.72 8.47 10.13
N ARG A 130 -18.91 7.96 9.78
CA ARG A 130 -20.15 8.28 10.50
C ARG A 130 -20.16 7.82 11.95
N HIS A 131 -19.57 6.70 12.24
CA HIS A 131 -19.59 6.08 13.58
C HIS A 131 -18.27 6.18 14.32
N ALA A 132 -17.25 6.85 13.76
CA ALA A 132 -15.91 6.99 14.31
C ALA A 132 -15.31 5.64 14.76
N LEU A 133 -15.48 4.58 13.93
CA LEU A 133 -15.05 3.23 14.27
C LEU A 133 -13.51 3.18 14.36
N THR A 134 -13.01 2.54 15.41
CA THR A 134 -11.58 2.19 15.47
C THR A 134 -11.29 1.00 14.54
N VAL A 135 -10.01 0.79 14.20
CA VAL A 135 -9.60 -0.40 13.42
C VAL A 135 -10.04 -1.71 14.09
N LYS A 136 -10.05 -1.74 15.43
CA LYS A 136 -10.51 -2.91 16.19
C LYS A 136 -12.00 -3.14 16.00
N ASP A 137 -12.80 -2.09 16.09
CA ASP A 137 -14.27 -2.17 15.90
C ASP A 137 -14.61 -2.58 14.47
N LEU A 138 -13.92 -1.99 13.49
CA LEU A 138 -14.05 -2.36 12.09
C LEU A 138 -13.79 -3.86 11.86
N ARG A 139 -12.71 -4.41 12.42
CA ARG A 139 -12.42 -5.85 12.33
C ARG A 139 -13.53 -6.72 12.92
N LEU A 140 -14.11 -6.30 14.02
CA LEU A 140 -15.23 -7.02 14.64
C LEU A 140 -16.47 -6.98 13.75
N GLU A 141 -16.81 -5.82 13.21
CA GLU A 141 -17.96 -5.68 12.32
C GLU A 141 -17.78 -6.45 11.01
N LEU A 142 -16.61 -6.40 10.38
CA LEU A 142 -16.28 -7.18 9.17
C LEU A 142 -16.42 -8.70 9.40
N ARG A 143 -15.97 -9.20 10.56
CA ARG A 143 -16.15 -10.60 10.91
C ARG A 143 -17.62 -10.99 11.05
N ARG A 144 -18.43 -10.14 11.71
CA ARG A 144 -19.87 -10.36 11.86
C ARG A 144 -20.57 -10.36 10.50
N ASP A 145 -20.25 -9.40 9.65
CA ASP A 145 -20.81 -9.31 8.30
C ASP A 145 -20.45 -10.54 7.46
N ARG A 146 -19.18 -10.99 7.48
CA ARG A 146 -18.76 -12.22 6.81
C ARG A 146 -19.50 -13.46 7.33
N SER A 147 -19.63 -13.58 8.65
CA SER A 147 -20.34 -14.72 9.25
C SER A 147 -21.84 -14.71 8.91
N ALA A 148 -22.46 -13.53 8.81
CA ALA A 148 -23.86 -13.38 8.42
C ALA A 148 -24.06 -13.79 6.94
N ARG A 149 -23.17 -13.36 6.04
CA ARG A 149 -23.20 -13.74 4.63
C ARG A 149 -22.99 -15.23 4.42
N HIS A 150 -22.03 -15.82 5.12
CA HIS A 150 -21.76 -17.25 5.04
C HIS A 150 -22.97 -18.10 5.51
N LYS A 151 -23.72 -17.62 6.50
CA LYS A 151 -24.98 -18.27 6.93
C LYS A 151 -26.10 -18.13 5.90
N ALA A 152 -26.12 -17.02 5.16
CA ALA A 152 -27.16 -16.72 4.16
C ALA A 152 -26.89 -17.42 2.80
N ASP A 153 -25.63 -17.62 2.43
CA ASP A 153 -25.23 -18.28 1.19
C ASP A 153 -23.86 -18.97 1.33
N PRO A 154 -23.86 -20.26 1.70
CA PRO A 154 -22.62 -21.01 1.90
C PRO A 154 -21.79 -21.20 0.62
N ALA A 155 -22.37 -20.99 -0.58
CA ALA A 155 -21.71 -21.23 -1.86
C ALA A 155 -20.93 -20.03 -2.40
N GLN A 156 -21.09 -18.82 -1.84
CA GLN A 156 -20.43 -17.61 -2.34
C GLN A 156 -19.04 -17.33 -1.75
N ASP A 157 -18.57 -18.10 -0.77
CA ASP A 157 -17.27 -17.89 -0.10
C ASP A 157 -16.08 -18.61 -0.78
N ALA A 158 -16.19 -18.99 -2.06
CA ALA A 158 -15.05 -19.38 -2.87
C ALA A 158 -14.29 -18.15 -3.43
N ALA A 159 -14.27 -17.03 -2.71
CA ALA A 159 -13.30 -15.97 -2.94
C ALA A 159 -11.92 -16.50 -2.50
N PRO A 160 -10.87 -16.28 -3.32
CA PRO A 160 -9.55 -16.77 -2.99
C PRO A 160 -9.15 -16.21 -1.62
N GLN A 161 -9.14 -17.05 -0.61
CA GLN A 161 -8.46 -16.74 0.63
C GLN A 161 -7.01 -16.56 0.25
N PHE A 162 -6.57 -15.29 0.24
CA PHE A 162 -5.16 -14.99 0.28
C PHE A 162 -4.68 -15.33 1.69
N ALA A 163 -4.70 -16.63 1.98
CA ALA A 163 -3.93 -17.20 3.06
C ALA A 163 -2.48 -17.06 2.63
N LEU A 164 -1.79 -16.06 3.16
CA LEU A 164 -0.34 -16.07 3.15
C LEU A 164 0.08 -17.38 3.84
N PRO A 165 0.86 -18.25 3.20
CA PRO A 165 1.44 -19.39 3.92
C PRO A 165 2.38 -18.81 4.97
N LEU A 166 1.94 -18.80 6.23
CA LEU A 166 2.82 -18.78 7.37
C LEU A 166 3.40 -20.19 7.44
N ASP A 167 4.72 -20.26 7.40
CA ASP A 167 5.56 -21.44 7.52
C ASP A 167 5.66 -22.36 6.30
N THR A 168 6.82 -22.18 5.63
CA THR A 168 7.79 -23.29 5.46
C THR A 168 9.14 -22.68 5.05
N ALA A 169 9.91 -22.31 6.03
CA ALA A 169 11.36 -22.25 5.88
C ALA A 169 11.88 -23.68 5.90
N ALA A 170 11.98 -24.34 4.74
CA ALA A 170 12.84 -25.47 4.44
C ALA A 170 12.34 -26.21 3.20
N ASP A 171 12.51 -25.61 2.05
CA ASP A 171 12.74 -26.26 0.76
C ASP A 171 12.72 -25.14 -0.29
N GLY A 172 13.75 -25.03 -1.12
CA GLY A 172 13.96 -23.96 -2.09
C GLY A 172 12.84 -23.81 -3.13
N HIS A 173 11.61 -23.65 -2.68
CA HIS A 173 10.44 -23.42 -3.52
C HIS A 173 10.31 -21.94 -3.82
N GLN A 174 10.47 -21.61 -5.08
CA GLN A 174 10.14 -20.30 -5.62
C GLN A 174 8.61 -20.11 -5.50
N VAL A 175 8.20 -19.05 -4.81
CA VAL A 175 6.79 -18.67 -4.67
C VAL A 175 6.51 -17.52 -5.61
N GLU A 176 5.59 -17.73 -6.53
CA GLU A 176 5.14 -16.71 -7.48
C GLU A 176 3.95 -15.92 -6.88
N CYS A 177 4.03 -14.59 -6.91
CA CYS A 177 2.91 -13.75 -6.51
C CYS A 177 1.78 -13.87 -7.55
N PRO A 178 0.59 -14.35 -7.19
CA PRO A 178 -0.51 -14.59 -8.15
C PRO A 178 -1.07 -13.29 -8.77
N LYS A 179 -0.64 -12.10 -8.30
CA LYS A 179 -1.12 -10.81 -8.79
C LYS A 179 -0.15 -10.07 -9.72
N CYS A 180 1.15 -10.23 -9.52
CA CYS A 180 2.16 -9.51 -10.30
C CYS A 180 3.20 -10.44 -10.94
N GLY A 181 3.05 -11.78 -10.79
CA GLY A 181 3.97 -12.77 -11.34
C GLY A 181 5.37 -12.77 -10.73
N TYR A 182 5.57 -12.00 -9.64
CA TYR A 182 6.88 -11.93 -9.00
C TYR A 182 7.20 -13.23 -8.27
N VAL A 183 8.33 -13.85 -8.65
CA VAL A 183 8.85 -15.08 -8.03
C VAL A 183 9.86 -14.71 -6.93
N TYR A 184 9.64 -15.13 -5.70
CA TYR A 184 10.57 -14.98 -4.58
C TYR A 184 10.92 -16.34 -3.98
N GLY A 185 12.18 -16.53 -3.66
CA GLY A 185 12.73 -17.70 -3.00
C GLY A 185 14.09 -17.35 -2.41
N ALA A 186 14.42 -18.03 -1.31
CA ALA A 186 15.65 -17.81 -0.58
C ALA A 186 16.89 -18.19 -1.41
#